data_7872ccad33c4997ad017cfb6678ffa11
#
_entry.id   7872ccad33c4997ad017cfb6678ffa11
#
_cell.length_a   1.000
_cell.length_b   1.000
_cell.length_c   1.000
_cell.angle_alpha   90.00
_cell.angle_beta   90.00
_cell.angle_gamma   90.00
#
_symmetry.space_group_name_H-M   'P 1'
#
loop_
_entity.id
_entity.type
_entity.pdbx_description
1 polymer ?
#
loop_
_entity_poly.entity_id
_entity_poly.type
_entity_poly.pdbx_seq_one_letter_code
_entity_poly.pdbx_strand_id
1 'polypeptide(L)'
;MLTLDMIRDAQNALEGVARRTPLHPAPRLGRDLYIKAENLQLTGSFKLRGAFNKIRSLTPEEAEKGVIACSAGNHAQGIALSAARLGIPSVICMPAGAPISKVEATKGYGAQVVLVPGVYDDAAAEAQRLCREEGYTFAHPFNDPFVIAGQGTIGLEILEQLPEVEQVVVPIGGGGLISGVAYAVKQRKPDCRVIGVQAAGAPSMYLSLHAGEPTELSGVATIADGIAVKRPGDLTFALCKEYVDEVVTV
;
A
#
# COMPACT_ATOMS: atom_id res chain seq x y z
N MET A 1 -7.54 10.41 11.99
CA MET A 1 -6.21 11.01 11.70
C MET A 1 -5.16 9.94 12.04
N LEU A 2 -4.08 9.81 11.25
CA LEU A 2 -2.99 8.85 11.53
C LEU A 2 -2.25 9.25 12.81
N THR A 3 -1.88 8.29 13.65
CA THR A 3 -1.06 8.52 14.87
C THR A 3 0.10 7.54 14.94
N LEU A 4 1.15 7.87 15.69
CA LEU A 4 2.28 6.97 15.90
C LEU A 4 1.85 5.70 16.67
N ASP A 5 0.87 5.82 17.56
CA ASP A 5 0.35 4.67 18.31
C ASP A 5 -0.40 3.69 17.40
N MET A 6 -1.12 4.17 16.37
CA MET A 6 -1.70 3.29 15.34
C MET A 6 -0.62 2.49 14.60
N ILE A 7 0.55 3.09 14.32
CA ILE A 7 1.65 2.42 13.63
C ILE A 7 2.32 1.39 14.57
N ARG A 8 2.52 1.73 15.84
CA ARG A 8 3.05 0.81 16.85
C ARG A 8 2.12 -0.39 17.10
N ASP A 9 0.82 -0.12 17.19
CA ASP A 9 -0.19 -1.16 17.31
C ASP A 9 -0.21 -2.08 16.08
N ALA A 10 -0.07 -1.50 14.87
CA ALA A 10 0.11 -2.27 13.65
C ALA A 10 1.42 -3.09 13.67
N GLN A 11 2.53 -2.55 14.18
CA GLN A 11 3.80 -3.26 14.29
C GLN A 11 3.65 -4.50 15.20
N ASN A 12 3.07 -4.34 16.38
CA ASN A 12 2.82 -5.43 17.32
C ASN A 12 1.91 -6.50 16.69
N ALA A 13 0.85 -6.09 16.01
CA ALA A 13 -0.08 -7.01 15.37
C ALA A 13 0.51 -7.77 14.17
N LEU A 14 1.56 -7.24 13.56
CA LEU A 14 2.26 -7.88 12.45
C LEU A 14 3.34 -8.88 12.91
N GLU A 15 3.63 -8.98 14.20
CA GLU A 15 4.52 -10.01 14.73
C GLU A 15 3.99 -11.42 14.40
N GLY A 16 4.84 -12.26 13.81
CA GLY A 16 4.46 -13.60 13.34
C GLY A 16 3.57 -13.61 12.09
N VAL A 17 3.10 -12.46 11.63
CA VAL A 17 2.26 -12.32 10.42
C VAL A 17 3.07 -11.86 9.22
N ALA A 18 3.82 -10.78 9.36
CA ALA A 18 4.69 -10.27 8.33
C ALA A 18 6.16 -10.56 8.65
N ARG A 19 6.98 -10.71 7.62
CA ARG A 19 8.42 -10.81 7.82
C ARG A 19 8.98 -9.43 8.17
N ARG A 20 9.84 -9.37 9.17
CA ARG A 20 10.74 -8.23 9.31
C ARG A 20 11.81 -8.35 8.24
N THR A 21 11.58 -7.68 7.12
CA THR A 21 12.47 -7.79 5.97
C THR A 21 13.84 -7.19 6.27
N PRO A 22 14.92 -7.74 5.67
CA PRO A 22 16.26 -7.22 5.90
C PRO A 22 16.46 -5.85 5.24
N LEU A 23 17.38 -5.09 5.80
CA LEU A 23 17.96 -3.90 5.20
C LEU A 23 19.32 -4.29 4.60
N HIS A 24 19.39 -4.45 3.29
CA HIS A 24 20.59 -4.92 2.59
C HIS A 24 21.47 -3.75 2.14
N PRO A 25 22.78 -3.75 2.43
CA PRO A 25 23.70 -2.81 1.82
C PRO A 25 23.77 -3.04 0.30
N ALA A 26 23.77 -1.95 -0.46
CA ALA A 26 23.78 -1.96 -1.92
C ALA A 26 24.95 -1.14 -2.49
N PRO A 27 26.21 -1.51 -2.19
CA PRO A 27 27.40 -0.72 -2.51
C PRO A 27 27.65 -0.51 -4.02
N ARG A 28 27.04 -1.36 -4.87
CA ARG A 28 27.09 -1.19 -6.33
C ARG A 28 26.21 -0.05 -6.84
N LEU A 29 25.20 0.35 -6.08
CA LEU A 29 24.27 1.43 -6.43
C LEU A 29 24.70 2.78 -5.81
N GLY A 30 25.44 2.74 -4.71
CA GLY A 30 25.94 3.91 -4.03
C GLY A 30 26.64 3.53 -2.72
N ARG A 31 27.65 4.34 -2.35
CA ARG A 31 28.27 4.23 -1.03
C ARG A 31 27.21 4.54 0.04
N ASP A 32 27.18 3.76 1.08
CA ASP A 32 26.25 3.91 2.21
C ASP A 32 24.75 3.86 1.81
N LEU A 33 24.43 3.15 0.69
CA LEU A 33 23.08 2.89 0.25
C LEU A 33 22.61 1.51 0.72
N TYR A 34 21.37 1.48 1.24
CA TYR A 34 20.72 0.27 1.71
C TYR A 34 19.35 0.09 1.07
N ILE A 35 18.91 -1.15 0.88
CA ILE A 35 17.61 -1.49 0.33
C ILE A 35 16.78 -2.21 1.39
N LYS A 36 15.63 -1.63 1.76
CA LYS A 36 14.60 -2.31 2.55
C LYS A 36 13.82 -3.25 1.63
N ALA A 37 14.12 -4.54 1.73
CA ALA A 37 13.75 -5.54 0.72
C ALA A 37 12.32 -6.08 0.91
N GLU A 38 11.29 -5.24 0.74
CA GLU A 38 9.87 -5.64 0.88
C GLU A 38 9.38 -6.61 -0.22
N ASN A 39 10.15 -6.80 -1.30
CA ASN A 39 9.92 -7.89 -2.26
C ASN A 39 10.16 -9.29 -1.65
N LEU A 40 10.83 -9.39 -0.50
CA LEU A 40 11.02 -10.63 0.25
C LEU A 40 9.88 -10.91 1.24
N GLN A 41 8.83 -10.09 1.26
CA GLN A 41 7.64 -10.33 2.07
C GLN A 41 6.87 -11.57 1.57
N LEU A 42 5.99 -12.14 2.39
CA LEU A 42 5.26 -13.39 2.08
C LEU A 42 4.50 -13.36 0.76
N THR A 43 3.92 -12.20 0.42
CA THR A 43 3.20 -12.00 -0.86
C THR A 43 4.06 -11.31 -1.92
N GLY A 44 5.39 -11.25 -1.72
CA GLY A 44 6.29 -10.55 -2.62
C GLY A 44 6.20 -9.02 -2.60
N SER A 45 5.50 -8.43 -1.62
CA SER A 45 5.37 -6.98 -1.48
C SER A 45 4.94 -6.55 -0.09
N PHE A 46 5.16 -5.28 0.24
CA PHE A 46 4.77 -4.63 1.49
C PHE A 46 3.24 -4.61 1.75
N LYS A 47 2.42 -4.86 0.73
CA LYS A 47 0.95 -4.71 0.80
C LYS A 47 0.30 -5.55 1.90
N LEU A 48 0.89 -6.69 2.26
CA LEU A 48 0.44 -7.53 3.36
C LEU A 48 0.30 -6.73 4.67
N ARG A 49 1.23 -5.82 4.97
CA ARG A 49 1.25 -5.07 6.23
C ARG A 49 0.00 -4.23 6.42
N GLY A 50 -0.31 -3.38 5.45
CA GLY A 50 -1.50 -2.53 5.49
C GLY A 50 -2.80 -3.33 5.34
N ALA A 51 -2.81 -4.37 4.51
CA ALA A 51 -3.97 -5.24 4.32
C ALA A 51 -4.35 -5.94 5.63
N PHE A 52 -3.39 -6.56 6.31
CA PHE A 52 -3.63 -7.23 7.58
C PHE A 52 -4.10 -6.24 8.65
N ASN A 53 -3.44 -5.09 8.76
CA ASN A 53 -3.81 -4.07 9.74
C ASN A 53 -5.22 -3.51 9.51
N LYS A 54 -5.64 -3.36 8.26
CA LYS A 54 -7.02 -2.98 7.91
C LYS A 54 -8.02 -4.05 8.27
N ILE A 55 -7.78 -5.30 7.88
CA ILE A 55 -8.76 -6.38 8.08
C ILE A 55 -8.94 -6.70 9.56
N ARG A 56 -7.87 -6.69 10.38
CA ARG A 56 -7.99 -6.89 11.82
C ARG A 56 -8.74 -5.76 12.55
N SER A 57 -8.88 -4.59 11.93
CA SER A 57 -9.59 -3.44 12.52
C SER A 57 -11.10 -3.46 12.26
N LEU A 58 -11.61 -4.46 11.57
CA LEU A 58 -13.03 -4.61 11.29
C LEU A 58 -13.81 -4.89 12.58
N THR A 59 -15.03 -4.37 12.66
CA THR A 59 -15.97 -4.81 13.69
C THR A 59 -16.38 -6.26 13.47
N PRO A 60 -16.93 -6.96 14.49
CA PRO A 60 -17.44 -8.31 14.31
C PRO A 60 -18.45 -8.43 13.16
N GLU A 61 -19.34 -7.44 13.01
CA GLU A 61 -20.36 -7.40 11.96
C GLU A 61 -19.75 -7.22 10.57
N GLU A 62 -18.73 -6.35 10.44
CA GLU A 62 -17.97 -6.18 9.20
C GLU A 62 -17.17 -7.44 8.85
N ALA A 63 -16.56 -8.08 9.84
CA ALA A 63 -15.78 -9.29 9.68
C ALA A 63 -16.66 -10.49 9.23
N GLU A 64 -17.89 -10.60 9.75
CA GLU A 64 -18.84 -11.62 9.33
C GLU A 64 -19.24 -11.46 7.86
N LYS A 65 -19.47 -10.21 7.41
CA LYS A 65 -19.75 -9.88 6.00
C LYS A 65 -18.54 -10.12 5.10
N GLY A 66 -17.34 -9.81 5.59
CA GLY A 66 -16.09 -9.96 4.86
C GLY A 66 -15.62 -8.71 4.17
N VAL A 67 -14.52 -8.85 3.45
CA VAL A 67 -13.84 -7.73 2.76
C VAL A 67 -13.87 -7.89 1.25
N ILE A 68 -13.89 -6.76 0.56
CA ILE A 68 -13.76 -6.72 -0.90
C ILE A 68 -12.69 -5.73 -1.32
N ALA A 69 -11.96 -6.05 -2.39
CA ALA A 69 -11.01 -5.12 -3.01
C ALA A 69 -11.07 -5.23 -4.54
N CYS A 70 -10.69 -4.16 -5.21
CA CYS A 70 -10.43 -4.16 -6.66
C CYS A 70 -8.92 -4.05 -6.89
N SER A 71 -8.31 -5.14 -7.36
CA SER A 71 -6.87 -5.18 -7.69
C SER A 71 -6.50 -6.47 -8.41
N ALA A 72 -5.72 -6.38 -9.47
CA ALA A 72 -5.10 -7.53 -10.14
C ALA A 72 -3.61 -7.72 -9.74
N GLY A 73 -3.16 -7.15 -8.63
CA GLY A 73 -1.74 -7.14 -8.24
C GLY A 73 -1.50 -7.43 -6.76
N ASN A 74 -0.47 -6.76 -6.23
CA ASN A 74 0.04 -6.97 -4.87
C ASN A 74 -1.00 -6.73 -3.77
N HIS A 75 -1.93 -5.79 -3.97
CA HIS A 75 -2.97 -5.52 -2.99
C HIS A 75 -3.97 -6.69 -2.89
N ALA A 76 -4.36 -7.28 -4.00
CA ALA A 76 -5.22 -8.45 -4.04
C ALA A 76 -4.66 -9.61 -3.20
N GLN A 77 -3.39 -9.94 -3.40
CA GLN A 77 -2.71 -11.00 -2.66
C GLN A 77 -2.56 -10.65 -1.17
N GLY A 78 -2.26 -9.37 -0.86
CA GLY A 78 -2.20 -8.89 0.52
C GLY A 78 -3.53 -9.05 1.25
N ILE A 79 -4.65 -8.67 0.63
CA ILE A 79 -6.00 -8.85 1.19
C ILE A 79 -6.34 -10.33 1.34
N ALA A 80 -6.14 -11.13 0.29
CA ALA A 80 -6.47 -12.54 0.30
C ALA A 80 -5.76 -13.30 1.44
N LEU A 81 -4.44 -13.16 1.55
CA LEU A 81 -3.65 -13.80 2.61
C LEU A 81 -4.06 -13.30 4.01
N SER A 82 -4.27 -11.99 4.16
CA SER A 82 -4.65 -11.40 5.45
C SER A 82 -6.02 -11.87 5.92
N ALA A 83 -7.00 -11.88 5.03
CA ALA A 83 -8.35 -12.34 5.31
C ALA A 83 -8.36 -13.83 5.68
N ALA A 84 -7.66 -14.67 4.92
CA ALA A 84 -7.53 -16.10 5.21
C ALA A 84 -6.90 -16.36 6.59
N ARG A 85 -5.88 -15.60 6.99
CA ARG A 85 -5.26 -15.73 8.32
C ARG A 85 -6.17 -15.34 9.47
N LEU A 86 -7.10 -14.43 9.22
CA LEU A 86 -8.08 -13.97 10.21
C LEU A 86 -9.41 -14.73 10.14
N GLY A 87 -9.55 -15.70 9.21
CA GLY A 87 -10.79 -16.45 9.02
C GLY A 87 -11.94 -15.60 8.47
N ILE A 88 -11.63 -14.51 7.76
CA ILE A 88 -12.61 -13.55 7.23
C ILE A 88 -12.81 -13.80 5.73
N PRO A 89 -14.07 -13.85 5.23
CA PRO A 89 -14.35 -13.97 3.81
C PRO A 89 -13.75 -12.80 3.01
N SER A 90 -13.18 -13.10 1.83
CA SER A 90 -12.64 -12.05 0.96
C SER A 90 -13.01 -12.26 -0.50
N VAL A 91 -13.37 -11.16 -1.15
CA VAL A 91 -13.72 -11.08 -2.57
C VAL A 91 -12.76 -10.11 -3.26
N ILE A 92 -12.22 -10.51 -4.40
CA ILE A 92 -11.33 -9.66 -5.20
C ILE A 92 -11.91 -9.51 -6.61
N CYS A 93 -12.32 -8.30 -6.96
CA CYS A 93 -12.71 -7.95 -8.32
C CYS A 93 -11.46 -7.63 -9.16
N MET A 94 -11.37 -8.28 -10.33
CA MET A 94 -10.28 -8.09 -11.29
C MET A 94 -10.85 -7.92 -12.71
N PRO A 95 -10.21 -7.13 -13.59
CA PRO A 95 -10.52 -7.18 -15.00
C PRO A 95 -10.37 -8.60 -15.55
N ALA A 96 -11.25 -9.02 -16.45
CA ALA A 96 -11.20 -10.36 -17.06
C ALA A 96 -9.88 -10.63 -17.83
N GLY A 97 -9.21 -9.56 -18.29
CA GLY A 97 -7.88 -9.62 -18.90
C GLY A 97 -6.70 -9.70 -17.92
N ALA A 98 -6.94 -9.84 -16.61
CA ALA A 98 -5.86 -9.97 -15.63
C ALA A 98 -4.99 -11.22 -15.92
N PRO A 99 -3.67 -11.15 -15.69
CA PRO A 99 -2.79 -12.30 -15.89
C PRO A 99 -3.24 -13.52 -15.06
N ILE A 100 -3.34 -14.68 -15.68
CA ILE A 100 -3.80 -15.93 -15.05
C ILE A 100 -3.00 -16.24 -13.78
N SER A 101 -1.69 -16.02 -13.82
CA SER A 101 -0.81 -16.24 -12.65
C SER A 101 -1.20 -15.39 -11.44
N LYS A 102 -1.66 -14.15 -11.65
CA LYS A 102 -2.11 -13.25 -10.56
C LYS A 102 -3.49 -13.69 -10.02
N VAL A 103 -4.37 -14.14 -10.91
CA VAL A 103 -5.69 -14.70 -10.53
C VAL A 103 -5.51 -15.94 -9.66
N GLU A 104 -4.71 -16.89 -10.13
CA GLU A 104 -4.48 -18.16 -9.42
C GLU A 104 -3.70 -17.95 -8.10
N ALA A 105 -2.74 -17.04 -8.06
CA ALA A 105 -2.07 -16.68 -6.82
C ALA A 105 -3.05 -16.13 -5.77
N THR A 106 -3.99 -15.27 -6.19
CA THR A 106 -5.00 -14.69 -5.29
C THR A 106 -5.98 -15.75 -4.78
N LYS A 107 -6.46 -16.66 -5.67
CA LYS A 107 -7.29 -17.81 -5.28
C LYS A 107 -6.52 -18.75 -4.34
N GLY A 108 -5.23 -18.98 -4.60
CA GLY A 108 -4.37 -19.82 -3.77
C GLY A 108 -4.24 -19.33 -2.33
N TYR A 109 -4.44 -18.04 -2.09
CA TYR A 109 -4.55 -17.47 -0.74
C TYR A 109 -5.96 -17.56 -0.13
N GLY A 110 -6.94 -18.13 -0.84
CA GLY A 110 -8.28 -18.41 -0.29
C GLY A 110 -9.35 -17.34 -0.63
N ALA A 111 -9.04 -16.32 -1.43
CA ALA A 111 -10.03 -15.33 -1.83
C ALA A 111 -10.93 -15.83 -2.98
N GLN A 112 -12.20 -15.44 -2.95
CA GLN A 112 -13.07 -15.53 -4.12
C GLN A 112 -12.65 -14.44 -5.13
N VAL A 113 -12.41 -14.83 -6.39
CA VAL A 113 -12.07 -13.90 -7.47
C VAL A 113 -13.26 -13.72 -8.40
N VAL A 114 -13.69 -12.48 -8.60
CA VAL A 114 -14.70 -12.06 -9.57
C VAL A 114 -14.00 -11.41 -10.75
N LEU A 115 -14.06 -12.07 -11.91
CA LEU A 115 -13.51 -11.55 -13.16
C LEU A 115 -14.58 -10.71 -13.87
N VAL A 116 -14.29 -9.43 -14.05
CA VAL A 116 -15.22 -8.45 -14.62
C VAL A 116 -14.79 -8.11 -16.06
N PRO A 117 -15.68 -8.23 -17.06
CA PRO A 117 -15.40 -7.76 -18.42
C PRO A 117 -15.05 -6.27 -18.42
N GLY A 118 -14.05 -5.87 -19.22
CA GLY A 118 -13.62 -4.48 -19.33
C GLY A 118 -12.28 -4.20 -18.66
N VAL A 119 -12.11 -2.98 -18.14
CA VAL A 119 -10.86 -2.45 -17.56
C VAL A 119 -10.96 -2.34 -16.04
N TYR A 120 -9.94 -1.74 -15.41
CA TYR A 120 -9.89 -1.56 -13.97
C TYR A 120 -11.11 -0.83 -13.40
N ASP A 121 -11.58 0.21 -14.10
CA ASP A 121 -12.70 1.03 -13.63
C ASP A 121 -14.02 0.22 -13.59
N ASP A 122 -14.22 -0.74 -14.51
CA ASP A 122 -15.37 -1.65 -14.50
C ASP A 122 -15.30 -2.61 -13.30
N ALA A 123 -14.12 -3.16 -13.02
CA ALA A 123 -13.92 -4.02 -11.85
C ALA A 123 -14.08 -3.24 -10.53
N ALA A 124 -13.69 -1.97 -10.49
CA ALA A 124 -13.89 -1.11 -9.34
C ALA A 124 -15.38 -0.80 -9.12
N ALA A 125 -16.12 -0.53 -10.20
CA ALA A 125 -17.57 -0.31 -10.14
C ALA A 125 -18.32 -1.56 -9.61
N GLU A 126 -17.93 -2.75 -10.06
CA GLU A 126 -18.49 -4.01 -9.58
C GLU A 126 -18.17 -4.24 -8.09
N ALA A 127 -16.94 -3.98 -7.65
CA ALA A 127 -16.59 -4.07 -6.23
C ALA A 127 -17.46 -3.13 -5.39
N GLN A 128 -17.71 -1.90 -5.86
CA GLN A 128 -18.59 -0.95 -5.18
C GLN A 128 -20.06 -1.40 -5.19
N ARG A 129 -20.52 -2.04 -6.25
CA ARG A 129 -21.87 -2.62 -6.30
C ARG A 129 -22.01 -3.71 -5.23
N LEU A 130 -21.08 -4.65 -5.18
CA LEU A 130 -21.08 -5.75 -4.20
C LEU A 130 -20.95 -5.21 -2.75
N CYS A 131 -20.21 -4.13 -2.50
CA CYS A 131 -20.22 -3.48 -1.19
C CYS A 131 -21.64 -3.05 -0.78
N ARG A 132 -22.39 -2.44 -1.68
CA ARG A 132 -23.75 -1.95 -1.37
C ARG A 132 -24.78 -3.06 -1.21
N GLU A 133 -24.68 -4.11 -2.03
CA GLU A 133 -25.70 -5.17 -2.10
C GLU A 133 -25.46 -6.27 -1.07
N GLU A 134 -24.19 -6.66 -0.87
CA GLU A 134 -23.80 -7.77 0.00
C GLU A 134 -23.24 -7.32 1.37
N GLY A 135 -22.94 -6.03 1.50
CA GLY A 135 -22.45 -5.44 2.74
C GLY A 135 -20.97 -5.68 3.02
N TYR A 136 -20.15 -6.05 2.02
CA TYR A 136 -18.71 -6.17 2.18
C TYR A 136 -18.06 -4.85 2.57
N THR A 137 -17.00 -4.91 3.39
CA THR A 137 -16.16 -3.75 3.66
C THR A 137 -15.11 -3.58 2.57
N PHE A 138 -15.09 -2.43 1.90
CA PHE A 138 -14.08 -2.14 0.87
C PHE A 138 -12.71 -1.89 1.50
N ALA A 139 -11.72 -2.67 1.11
CA ALA A 139 -10.34 -2.49 1.54
C ALA A 139 -9.55 -1.67 0.50
N HIS A 140 -9.45 -0.35 0.75
CA HIS A 140 -8.77 0.57 -0.16
C HIS A 140 -7.26 0.29 -0.24
N PRO A 141 -6.61 0.31 -1.43
CA PRO A 141 -5.20 -0.07 -1.58
C PRO A 141 -4.19 0.90 -0.96
N PHE A 142 -4.59 2.12 -0.57
CA PHE A 142 -3.70 3.14 -0.02
C PHE A 142 -4.39 4.27 0.77
N ASN A 143 -5.64 4.66 0.45
CA ASN A 143 -6.31 5.82 1.05
C ASN A 143 -7.17 5.42 2.26
N ASP A 144 -6.56 4.75 3.23
CA ASP A 144 -7.18 4.27 4.46
C ASP A 144 -6.18 4.38 5.62
N PRO A 145 -6.56 4.95 6.78
CA PRO A 145 -5.63 5.20 7.89
C PRO A 145 -5.03 3.91 8.46
N PHE A 146 -5.77 2.81 8.50
CA PHE A 146 -5.26 1.52 8.98
C PHE A 146 -4.28 0.89 7.96
N VAL A 147 -4.57 1.03 6.66
CA VAL A 147 -3.63 0.61 5.61
C VAL A 147 -2.34 1.41 5.71
N ILE A 148 -2.43 2.74 5.83
CA ILE A 148 -1.27 3.62 5.95
C ILE A 148 -0.46 3.29 7.23
N ALA A 149 -1.12 3.05 8.36
CA ALA A 149 -0.46 2.68 9.60
C ALA A 149 0.33 1.36 9.47
N GLY A 150 -0.26 0.35 8.83
CA GLY A 150 0.44 -0.91 8.53
C GLY A 150 1.70 -0.71 7.67
N GLN A 151 1.65 0.17 6.66
CA GLN A 151 2.82 0.52 5.83
C GLN A 151 3.86 1.32 6.63
N GLY A 152 3.41 2.14 7.58
CA GLY A 152 4.29 2.93 8.45
C GLY A 152 5.23 2.09 9.32
N THR A 153 4.90 0.83 9.57
CA THR A 153 5.78 -0.12 10.30
C THR A 153 7.13 -0.31 9.61
N ILE A 154 7.19 -0.14 8.28
CA ILE A 154 8.45 -0.16 7.52
C ILE A 154 9.37 0.97 7.95
N GLY A 155 8.82 2.18 8.17
CA GLY A 155 9.58 3.32 8.66
C GLY A 155 10.18 3.06 10.05
N LEU A 156 9.42 2.46 10.97
CA LEU A 156 9.93 2.07 12.28
C LEU A 156 11.05 1.01 12.17
N GLU A 157 10.85 -0.02 11.35
CA GLU A 157 11.87 -1.05 11.11
C GLU A 157 13.16 -0.47 10.50
N ILE A 158 13.07 0.50 9.58
CA ILE A 158 14.25 1.17 9.00
C ILE A 158 15.02 1.89 10.11
N LEU A 159 14.36 2.68 10.95
CA LEU A 159 15.01 3.41 12.04
C LEU A 159 15.63 2.49 13.09
N GLU A 160 15.04 1.32 13.33
CA GLU A 160 15.59 0.30 14.22
C GLU A 160 16.80 -0.44 13.63
N GLN A 161 16.79 -0.69 12.31
CA GLN A 161 17.85 -1.42 11.60
C GLN A 161 19.04 -0.54 11.20
N LEU A 162 18.80 0.76 11.02
CA LEU A 162 19.79 1.78 10.66
C LEU A 162 19.50 3.09 11.41
N PRO A 163 19.80 3.18 12.71
CA PRO A 163 19.50 4.38 13.51
C PRO A 163 20.13 5.67 12.98
N GLU A 164 21.27 5.55 12.30
CA GLU A 164 22.00 6.67 11.67
C GLU A 164 21.45 7.11 10.32
N VAL A 165 20.40 6.48 9.78
CA VAL A 165 19.83 6.85 8.47
C VAL A 165 19.51 8.34 8.39
N GLU A 166 20.02 9.01 7.36
CA GLU A 166 19.82 10.44 7.13
C GLU A 166 18.73 10.71 6.07
N GLN A 167 18.50 9.72 5.19
CA GLN A 167 17.55 9.87 4.09
C GLN A 167 16.85 8.55 3.76
N VAL A 168 15.53 8.60 3.56
CA VAL A 168 14.72 7.47 3.12
C VAL A 168 14.07 7.81 1.79
N VAL A 169 14.30 6.97 0.77
CA VAL A 169 13.73 7.13 -0.58
C VAL A 169 12.62 6.11 -0.78
N VAL A 170 11.42 6.56 -1.15
CA VAL A 170 10.21 5.72 -1.20
C VAL A 170 9.48 5.88 -2.53
N PRO A 171 9.17 4.79 -3.25
CA PRO A 171 8.37 4.88 -4.46
C PRO A 171 6.92 5.28 -4.15
N ILE A 172 6.33 6.10 -5.02
CA ILE A 172 4.96 6.60 -4.88
C ILE A 172 4.08 6.15 -6.04
N GLY A 173 3.02 5.40 -5.71
CA GLY A 173 1.82 5.27 -6.53
C GLY A 173 0.71 6.17 -5.97
N GLY A 174 -0.29 5.59 -5.32
CA GLY A 174 -1.36 6.34 -4.65
C GLY A 174 -0.99 6.99 -3.31
N GLY A 175 0.25 6.82 -2.84
CA GLY A 175 0.80 7.50 -1.67
C GLY A 175 0.76 6.74 -0.35
N GLY A 176 0.10 5.57 -0.25
CA GLY A 176 -0.09 4.88 1.04
C GLY A 176 1.21 4.44 1.74
N LEU A 177 2.20 3.94 0.97
CA LEU A 177 3.49 3.53 1.52
C LEU A 177 4.25 4.73 2.07
N ILE A 178 4.47 5.73 1.23
CA ILE A 178 5.27 6.90 1.62
C ILE A 178 4.61 7.69 2.76
N SER A 179 3.27 7.81 2.77
CA SER A 179 2.55 8.47 3.86
C SER A 179 2.81 7.81 5.22
N GLY A 180 2.75 6.48 5.27
CA GLY A 180 3.03 5.74 6.50
C GLY A 180 4.49 5.83 6.91
N VAL A 181 5.41 5.61 5.97
CA VAL A 181 6.87 5.67 6.22
C VAL A 181 7.29 7.08 6.64
N ALA A 182 6.87 8.12 5.89
CA ALA A 182 7.24 9.51 6.19
C ALA A 182 6.71 9.93 7.56
N TYR A 183 5.45 9.63 7.86
CA TYR A 183 4.89 9.92 9.17
C TYR A 183 5.71 9.26 10.29
N ALA A 184 5.96 7.94 10.18
CA ALA A 184 6.73 7.20 11.20
C ALA A 184 8.15 7.76 11.39
N VAL A 185 8.84 8.06 10.28
CA VAL A 185 10.20 8.62 10.28
C VAL A 185 10.20 10.01 10.92
N LYS A 186 9.34 10.93 10.47
CA LYS A 186 9.29 12.31 10.98
C LYS A 186 8.90 12.39 12.45
N GLN A 187 8.05 11.49 12.95
CA GLN A 187 7.69 11.44 14.38
C GLN A 187 8.84 10.93 15.27
N ARG A 188 9.81 10.19 14.71
CA ARG A 188 10.91 9.58 15.49
C ARG A 188 12.26 10.22 15.23
N LYS A 189 12.48 10.71 14.03
CA LYS A 189 13.74 11.34 13.57
C LYS A 189 13.40 12.48 12.60
N PRO A 190 12.96 13.65 13.10
CA PRO A 190 12.48 14.78 12.27
C PRO A 190 13.49 15.25 11.21
N ASP A 191 14.79 15.15 11.52
CA ASP A 191 15.87 15.59 10.62
C ASP A 191 16.15 14.61 9.48
N CYS A 192 15.63 13.35 9.55
CA CYS A 192 15.77 12.40 8.47
C CYS A 192 14.91 12.83 7.28
N ARG A 193 15.53 13.01 6.11
CA ARG A 193 14.83 13.40 4.89
C ARG A 193 14.03 12.22 4.32
N VAL A 194 12.82 12.50 3.86
CA VAL A 194 11.99 11.52 3.14
C VAL A 194 11.73 12.02 1.73
N ILE A 195 12.23 11.28 0.74
CA ILE A 195 12.11 11.61 -0.67
C ILE A 195 11.18 10.61 -1.36
N GLY A 196 10.18 11.13 -2.03
CA GLY A 196 9.28 10.35 -2.86
C GLY A 196 9.78 10.23 -4.29
N VAL A 197 9.63 9.07 -4.91
CA VAL A 197 9.99 8.85 -6.32
C VAL A 197 8.78 8.35 -7.08
N GLN A 198 8.42 9.03 -8.17
CA GLN A 198 7.38 8.59 -9.11
C GLN A 198 7.96 8.30 -10.49
N ALA A 199 7.32 7.37 -11.21
CA ALA A 199 7.60 7.22 -12.63
C ALA A 199 7.14 8.48 -13.39
N ALA A 200 7.98 8.99 -14.31
CA ALA A 200 7.64 10.16 -15.13
C ALA A 200 6.37 9.96 -15.97
N GLY A 201 6.05 8.71 -16.32
CA GLY A 201 4.80 8.36 -17.00
C GLY A 201 3.57 8.19 -16.09
N ALA A 202 3.69 8.40 -14.76
CA ALA A 202 2.60 8.34 -13.79
C ALA A 202 2.82 9.31 -12.61
N PRO A 203 3.04 10.62 -12.84
CA PRO A 203 3.49 11.58 -11.82
C PRO A 203 2.32 12.21 -11.04
N SER A 204 1.31 11.44 -10.67
CA SER A 204 0.07 11.98 -10.10
C SER A 204 0.28 12.73 -8.76
N MET A 205 1.09 12.21 -7.84
CA MET A 205 1.39 12.90 -6.57
C MET A 205 2.27 14.12 -6.80
N TYR A 206 3.28 14.02 -7.68
CA TYR A 206 4.16 15.14 -8.03
C TYR A 206 3.34 16.33 -8.54
N LEU A 207 2.48 16.11 -9.53
CA LEU A 207 1.62 17.15 -10.09
C LEU A 207 0.60 17.66 -9.07
N SER A 208 0.03 16.78 -8.24
CA SER A 208 -0.89 17.18 -7.18
C SER A 208 -0.25 18.11 -6.16
N LEU A 209 0.98 17.85 -5.74
CA LEU A 209 1.71 18.71 -4.80
C LEU A 209 2.01 20.08 -5.40
N HIS A 210 2.30 20.16 -6.70
CA HIS A 210 2.50 21.43 -7.40
C HIS A 210 1.19 22.20 -7.61
N ALA A 211 0.09 21.51 -7.88
CA ALA A 211 -1.24 22.10 -8.02
C ALA A 211 -1.85 22.53 -6.66
N GLY A 212 -1.37 21.94 -5.55
CA GLY A 212 -1.90 22.18 -4.20
C GLY A 212 -3.13 21.34 -3.84
N GLU A 213 -3.63 20.51 -4.76
CA GLU A 213 -4.80 19.61 -4.61
C GLU A 213 -4.59 18.29 -5.35
N PRO A 214 -5.30 17.21 -4.95
CA PRO A 214 -5.23 15.92 -5.65
C PRO A 214 -5.69 16.04 -7.11
N THR A 215 -4.77 15.80 -8.03
CA THR A 215 -4.98 15.90 -9.48
C THR A 215 -5.05 14.51 -10.12
N GLU A 216 -5.98 14.32 -11.04
CA GLU A 216 -6.13 13.08 -11.80
C GLU A 216 -5.44 13.19 -13.18
N LEU A 217 -4.63 12.19 -13.51
CA LEU A 217 -3.98 12.07 -14.81
C LEU A 217 -4.97 11.51 -15.84
N SER A 218 -4.91 12.01 -17.06
CA SER A 218 -5.68 11.46 -18.20
C SER A 218 -5.29 10.02 -18.56
N GLY A 219 -4.04 9.62 -18.26
CA GLY A 219 -3.51 8.28 -18.48
C GLY A 219 -2.21 8.06 -17.73
N VAL A 220 -1.77 6.82 -17.68
CA VAL A 220 -0.48 6.40 -17.10
C VAL A 220 0.26 5.50 -18.08
N ALA A 221 1.58 5.65 -18.20
CA ALA A 221 2.44 4.86 -19.07
C ALA A 221 3.78 4.60 -18.39
N THR A 222 3.92 3.43 -17.76
CA THR A 222 5.16 3.04 -17.09
C THR A 222 5.27 1.52 -16.98
N ILE A 223 6.49 0.99 -16.99
CA ILE A 223 6.77 -0.41 -16.68
C ILE A 223 6.64 -0.72 -15.19
N ALA A 224 6.65 0.30 -14.35
CA ALA A 224 6.47 0.18 -12.89
C ALA A 224 4.98 0.08 -12.54
N ASP A 225 4.33 -1.03 -12.90
CA ASP A 225 2.90 -1.29 -12.77
C ASP A 225 2.37 -1.09 -11.34
N GLY A 226 3.19 -1.43 -10.33
CA GLY A 226 2.85 -1.29 -8.92
C GLY A 226 2.66 0.15 -8.43
N ILE A 227 3.12 1.15 -9.20
CA ILE A 227 2.99 2.59 -8.91
C ILE A 227 2.26 3.37 -10.01
N ALA A 228 1.68 2.68 -11.00
CA ALA A 228 0.92 3.29 -12.09
C ALA A 228 -0.48 3.73 -11.60
N VAL A 229 -0.54 4.84 -10.87
CA VAL A 229 -1.78 5.34 -10.25
C VAL A 229 -2.14 6.71 -10.82
N LYS A 230 -3.37 6.85 -11.36
CA LYS A 230 -3.86 8.09 -12.01
C LYS A 230 -4.08 9.24 -11.03
N ARG A 231 -4.53 8.95 -9.80
CA ARG A 231 -4.86 9.97 -8.80
C ARG A 231 -4.41 9.52 -7.42
N PRO A 232 -3.70 10.36 -6.62
CA PRO A 232 -3.42 10.06 -5.23
C PRO A 232 -4.70 10.07 -4.39
N GLY A 233 -4.67 9.45 -3.21
CA GLY A 233 -5.75 9.57 -2.25
C GLY A 233 -5.75 10.93 -1.57
N ASP A 234 -6.92 11.40 -1.12
CA ASP A 234 -7.02 12.69 -0.43
C ASP A 234 -6.25 12.68 0.90
N LEU A 235 -6.34 11.60 1.66
CA LEU A 235 -5.58 11.43 2.91
C LEU A 235 -4.08 11.29 2.64
N THR A 236 -3.69 10.49 1.62
CA THR A 236 -2.28 10.30 1.30
C THR A 236 -1.64 11.57 0.73
N PHE A 237 -2.39 12.37 -0.04
CA PHE A 237 -1.95 13.69 -0.49
C PHE A 237 -1.68 14.62 0.69
N ALA A 238 -2.61 14.72 1.64
CA ALA A 238 -2.45 15.57 2.82
C ALA A 238 -1.20 15.16 3.64
N LEU A 239 -0.99 13.86 3.85
CA LEU A 239 0.17 13.34 4.57
C LEU A 239 1.48 13.56 3.80
N CYS A 240 1.49 13.39 2.48
CA CYS A 240 2.67 13.66 1.66
C CYS A 240 3.03 15.15 1.71
N LYS A 241 2.05 16.04 1.59
CA LYS A 241 2.25 17.50 1.67
C LYS A 241 2.86 17.93 3.00
N GLU A 242 2.56 17.24 4.10
CA GLU A 242 3.01 17.58 5.44
C GLU A 242 4.35 16.94 5.82
N TYR A 243 4.60 15.68 5.41
CA TYR A 243 5.70 14.88 5.95
C TYR A 243 6.76 14.47 4.91
N VAL A 244 6.55 14.70 3.62
CA VAL A 244 7.54 14.37 2.57
C VAL A 244 8.31 15.62 2.19
N ASP A 245 9.65 15.55 2.25
CA ASP A 245 10.50 16.71 1.99
C ASP A 245 10.61 17.06 0.51
N GLU A 246 10.55 16.04 -0.35
CA GLU A 246 10.71 16.22 -1.80
C GLU A 246 10.04 15.07 -2.55
N VAL A 247 9.50 15.35 -3.73
CA VAL A 247 9.04 14.33 -4.67
C VAL A 247 9.72 14.57 -6.01
N VAL A 248 10.34 13.53 -6.55
CA VAL A 248 11.01 13.54 -7.85
C VAL A 248 10.39 12.55 -8.83
N THR A 249 10.58 12.77 -10.12
CA THR A 249 10.16 11.85 -11.19
C THR A 249 11.36 11.29 -11.93
N VAL A 250 11.30 10.00 -12.30
CA VAL A 250 12.33 9.27 -13.02
C VAL A 250 11.75 8.52 -14.20
#